data_96f2640225561e10ae62d5641fbc0f42
#
_entry.id   96f2640225561e10ae62d5641fbc0f42
#
_cell.length_a   1.000
_cell.length_b   1.000
_cell.length_c   1.000
_cell.angle_alpha   90.00
_cell.angle_beta   90.00
_cell.angle_gamma   90.00
#
_symmetry.space_group_name_H-M   'P 1'
#
loop_
_entity.id
_entity.type
_entity.pdbx_description
1 polymer ?
#
loop_
_entity_poly.entity_id
_entity_poly.type
_entity_poly.pdbx_seq_one_letter_code
_entity_poly.pdbx_strand_id
1 'polypeptide(L)'
;MMELLREMLSYPFIVRALTGGLLISLCASLLGVSLVLKRYSMIGDGLSHVSFGALSVAVAFGWAPLAVSIPVVAAAAVLLLRITGNGKIKSDAAIAMISAGSLAVGIIVTSLTTGMTTDVSSYMFGSILAMSREDVILSAVLSIIVLCLFVFCYNKLFAVTFDENFAKATGVNVELYNVLIAVLTAVTIVLGMRMMGAMLISSLIIFPALTSMRVFKSFSGVILSAGTVSVVCFFIGLVLSYVYSIPAGASVVVVNMGAFGIFSVIQAVRRR
;
A
#
# COMPACT_ATOMS: atom_id res chain seq x y z
N MET A 1 -27.13 12.23 9.69
CA MET A 1 -26.02 11.30 9.49
C MET A 1 -26.43 10.02 8.77
N MET A 2 -27.51 9.32 9.19
CA MET A 2 -27.99 8.12 8.48
C MET A 2 -28.51 8.41 7.07
N GLU A 3 -29.22 9.51 6.84
CA GLU A 3 -29.67 9.94 5.52
C GLU A 3 -28.50 10.25 4.58
N LEU A 4 -27.50 10.97 5.09
CA LEU A 4 -26.27 11.29 4.35
C LEU A 4 -25.49 10.05 3.95
N LEU A 5 -25.36 9.05 4.84
CA LEU A 5 -24.74 7.77 4.51
C LEU A 5 -25.54 6.99 3.47
N ARG A 6 -26.88 7.03 3.56
CA ARG A 6 -27.76 6.39 2.58
C ARG A 6 -27.66 7.06 1.21
N GLU A 7 -27.60 8.39 1.19
CA GLU A 7 -27.37 9.16 -0.02
C GLU A 7 -26.00 8.84 -0.65
N MET A 8 -24.94 8.88 0.15
CA MET A 8 -23.58 8.53 -0.27
C MET A 8 -23.52 7.13 -0.89
N LEU A 9 -24.13 6.13 -0.26
CA LEU A 9 -24.16 4.74 -0.73
C LEU A 9 -25.10 4.53 -1.93
N SER A 10 -25.94 5.49 -2.29
CA SER A 10 -26.77 5.43 -3.51
C SER A 10 -25.95 5.66 -4.78
N TYR A 11 -24.77 6.28 -4.67
CA TYR A 11 -23.89 6.54 -5.81
C TYR A 11 -23.01 5.31 -6.13
N PRO A 12 -23.14 4.71 -7.34
CA PRO A 12 -22.39 3.49 -7.69
C PRO A 12 -20.86 3.66 -7.66
N PHE A 13 -20.35 4.87 -7.93
CA PHE A 13 -18.92 5.14 -7.90
C PHE A 13 -18.38 5.14 -6.46
N ILE A 14 -19.14 5.59 -5.48
CA ILE A 14 -18.73 5.55 -4.07
C ILE A 14 -18.75 4.12 -3.54
N VAL A 15 -19.74 3.32 -3.91
CA VAL A 15 -19.77 1.89 -3.53
C VAL A 15 -18.55 1.15 -4.11
N ARG A 16 -18.19 1.45 -5.37
CA ARG A 16 -16.97 0.92 -6.00
C ARG A 16 -15.70 1.36 -5.26
N ALA A 17 -15.59 2.65 -4.96
CA ALA A 17 -14.47 3.21 -4.21
C ALA A 17 -14.35 2.58 -2.81
N LEU A 18 -15.48 2.39 -2.14
CA LEU A 18 -15.53 1.79 -0.80
C LEU A 18 -15.10 0.31 -0.85
N THR A 19 -15.68 -0.50 -1.73
CA THR A 19 -15.37 -1.93 -1.81
C THR A 19 -13.91 -2.20 -2.20
N GLY A 20 -13.43 -1.58 -3.28
CA GLY A 20 -12.02 -1.72 -3.71
C GLY A 20 -11.06 -1.13 -2.68
N GLY A 21 -11.40 0.05 -2.15
CA GLY A 21 -10.58 0.75 -1.19
C GLY A 21 -10.43 0.04 0.15
N LEU A 22 -11.48 -0.52 0.69
CA LEU A 22 -11.41 -1.29 1.94
C LEU A 22 -10.57 -2.56 1.78
N LEU A 23 -10.69 -3.27 0.67
CA LEU A 23 -9.89 -4.45 0.41
C LEU A 23 -8.40 -4.13 0.29
N ILE A 24 -8.06 -3.08 -0.47
CA ILE A 24 -6.67 -2.66 -0.63
C ILE A 24 -6.12 -2.12 0.69
N SER A 25 -6.91 -1.33 1.45
CA SER A 25 -6.47 -0.80 2.74
C SER A 25 -6.17 -1.91 3.75
N LEU A 26 -6.97 -2.97 3.73
CA LEU A 26 -6.74 -4.16 4.55
C LEU A 26 -5.46 -4.89 4.12
N CYS A 27 -5.26 -5.16 2.82
CA CYS A 27 -4.03 -5.76 2.30
C CYS A 27 -2.79 -4.93 2.67
N ALA A 28 -2.84 -3.62 2.44
CA ALA A 28 -1.74 -2.70 2.70
C ALA A 28 -1.36 -2.68 4.19
N SER A 29 -2.35 -2.64 5.09
CA SER A 29 -2.09 -2.61 6.53
C SER A 29 -1.51 -3.92 7.07
N LEU A 30 -2.00 -5.08 6.59
CA LEU A 30 -1.49 -6.39 7.02
C LEU A 30 -0.05 -6.62 6.55
N LEU A 31 0.25 -6.35 5.28
CA LEU A 31 1.61 -6.40 4.74
C LEU A 31 2.51 -5.35 5.39
N GLY A 32 1.96 -4.16 5.67
CA GLY A 32 2.64 -3.05 6.33
C GLY A 32 3.22 -3.42 7.67
N VAL A 33 2.56 -4.25 8.48
CA VAL A 33 3.10 -4.75 9.75
C VAL A 33 4.42 -5.48 9.55
N SER A 34 4.47 -6.42 8.60
CA SER A 34 5.71 -7.16 8.30
C SER A 34 6.80 -6.26 7.72
N LEU A 35 6.44 -5.33 6.84
CA LEU A 35 7.38 -4.40 6.20
C LEU A 35 8.01 -3.43 7.21
N VAL A 36 7.20 -2.86 8.11
CA VAL A 36 7.66 -1.94 9.15
C VAL A 36 8.58 -2.65 10.13
N LEU A 37 8.24 -3.88 10.57
CA LEU A 37 9.08 -4.69 11.45
C LEU A 37 10.41 -5.06 10.80
N LYS A 38 10.43 -5.31 9.50
CA LYS A 38 11.65 -5.56 8.72
C LYS A 38 12.43 -4.30 8.33
N ARG A 39 12.01 -3.12 8.81
CA ARG A 39 12.62 -1.81 8.49
C ARG A 39 12.57 -1.40 7.02
N TYR A 40 11.54 -1.84 6.29
CA TYR A 40 11.24 -1.44 4.92
C TYR A 40 10.07 -0.45 4.86
N SER A 41 9.98 0.48 5.82
CA SER A 41 8.83 1.40 5.92
C SER A 41 8.63 2.25 4.66
N MET A 42 9.71 2.65 3.99
CA MET A 42 9.67 3.49 2.79
C MET A 42 9.39 2.71 1.48
N ILE A 43 9.25 1.38 1.54
CA ILE A 43 9.08 0.56 0.33
C ILE A 43 7.77 0.88 -0.41
N GLY A 44 6.74 1.28 0.33
CA GLY A 44 5.45 1.69 -0.24
C GLY A 44 5.59 2.89 -1.16
N ASP A 45 6.32 3.91 -0.71
CA ASP A 45 6.61 5.11 -1.50
C ASP A 45 7.51 4.79 -2.69
N GLY A 46 8.61 4.07 -2.46
CA GLY A 46 9.55 3.70 -3.52
C GLY A 46 8.91 2.90 -4.65
N LEU A 47 8.15 1.85 -4.32
CA LEU A 47 7.49 1.03 -5.33
C LEU A 47 6.31 1.72 -6.00
N SER A 48 5.67 2.69 -5.38
CA SER A 48 4.65 3.50 -6.05
C SER A 48 5.25 4.36 -7.17
N HIS A 49 6.44 4.92 -6.98
CA HIS A 49 7.15 5.62 -8.04
C HIS A 49 7.64 4.68 -9.16
N VAL A 50 8.03 3.45 -8.83
CA VAL A 50 8.31 2.40 -9.84
C VAL A 50 7.05 2.08 -10.63
N SER A 51 5.91 1.97 -9.95
CA SER A 51 4.61 1.73 -10.60
C SER A 51 4.24 2.87 -11.56
N PHE A 52 4.46 4.13 -11.16
CA PHE A 52 4.26 5.28 -12.04
C PHE A 52 5.14 5.21 -13.30
N GLY A 53 6.44 4.92 -13.15
CA GLY A 53 7.35 4.76 -14.27
C GLY A 53 6.91 3.65 -15.23
N ALA A 54 6.53 2.48 -14.69
CA ALA A 54 6.06 1.36 -15.48
C ALA A 54 4.73 1.65 -16.19
N LEU A 55 3.79 2.33 -15.51
CA LEU A 55 2.52 2.78 -16.10
C LEU A 55 2.74 3.76 -17.24
N SER A 56 3.63 4.74 -17.07
CA SER A 56 3.95 5.73 -18.09
C SER A 56 4.52 5.08 -19.36
N VAL A 57 5.44 4.12 -19.17
CA VAL A 57 6.00 3.34 -20.30
C VAL A 57 4.90 2.51 -20.97
N ALA A 58 4.06 1.82 -20.21
CA ALA A 58 2.99 1.00 -20.78
C ALA A 58 2.01 1.84 -21.62
N VAL A 59 1.60 3.00 -21.12
CA VAL A 59 0.72 3.93 -21.85
C VAL A 59 1.38 4.45 -23.12
N ALA A 60 2.68 4.80 -23.06
CA ALA A 60 3.43 5.30 -24.22
C ALA A 60 3.49 4.29 -25.37
N PHE A 61 3.58 3.00 -25.05
CA PHE A 61 3.61 1.92 -26.05
C PHE A 61 2.23 1.32 -26.36
N GLY A 62 1.15 1.84 -25.77
CA GLY A 62 -0.21 1.30 -25.96
C GLY A 62 -0.42 -0.08 -25.33
N TRP A 63 0.40 -0.48 -24.37
CA TRP A 63 0.27 -1.76 -23.65
C TRP A 63 -0.74 -1.67 -22.50
N ALA A 64 -1.24 -2.82 -22.06
CA ALA A 64 -2.14 -2.88 -20.91
C ALA A 64 -1.39 -2.45 -19.63
N PRO A 65 -1.77 -1.32 -18.99
CA PRO A 65 -0.97 -0.71 -17.93
C PRO A 65 -0.71 -1.63 -16.74
N LEU A 66 -1.72 -2.37 -16.25
CA LEU A 66 -1.57 -3.28 -15.12
C LEU A 66 -0.74 -4.53 -15.45
N ALA A 67 -0.88 -5.04 -16.68
CA ALA A 67 -0.13 -6.22 -17.11
C ALA A 67 1.39 -5.96 -17.18
N VAL A 68 1.79 -4.69 -17.39
CA VAL A 68 3.20 -4.28 -17.37
C VAL A 68 3.64 -3.88 -15.96
N SER A 69 2.84 -3.10 -15.25
CA SER A 69 3.24 -2.55 -13.96
C SER A 69 3.41 -3.62 -12.88
N ILE A 70 2.51 -4.60 -12.81
CA ILE A 70 2.60 -5.66 -11.79
C ILE A 70 3.95 -6.42 -11.87
N PRO A 71 4.37 -6.99 -13.01
CA PRO A 71 5.64 -7.70 -13.07
C PRO A 71 6.86 -6.79 -12.90
N VAL A 72 6.82 -5.55 -13.41
CA VAL A 72 7.93 -4.60 -13.24
C VAL A 72 8.11 -4.22 -11.77
N VAL A 73 7.03 -3.89 -11.07
CA VAL A 73 7.09 -3.54 -9.64
C VAL A 73 7.45 -4.74 -8.78
N ALA A 74 6.96 -5.94 -9.12
CA ALA A 74 7.36 -7.18 -8.44
C ALA A 74 8.86 -7.47 -8.62
N ALA A 75 9.39 -7.30 -9.84
CA ALA A 75 10.83 -7.44 -10.10
C ALA A 75 11.65 -6.40 -9.33
N ALA A 76 11.20 -5.14 -9.28
CA ALA A 76 11.86 -4.09 -8.50
C ALA A 76 11.84 -4.38 -6.99
N ALA A 77 10.74 -4.89 -6.47
CA ALA A 77 10.62 -5.29 -5.06
C ALA A 77 11.58 -6.42 -4.69
N VAL A 78 11.69 -7.45 -5.53
CA VAL A 78 12.65 -8.55 -5.35
C VAL A 78 14.10 -8.05 -5.49
N LEU A 79 14.36 -7.15 -6.43
CA LEU A 79 15.68 -6.54 -6.61
C LEU A 79 16.09 -5.73 -5.37
N LEU A 80 15.17 -4.94 -4.82
CA LEU A 80 15.39 -4.19 -3.56
C LEU A 80 15.79 -5.13 -2.42
N LEU A 81 15.08 -6.25 -2.24
CA LEU A 81 15.43 -7.24 -1.23
C LEU A 81 16.84 -7.82 -1.42
N ARG A 82 17.22 -8.11 -2.64
CA ARG A 82 18.56 -8.67 -2.95
C ARG A 82 19.68 -7.67 -2.71
N ILE A 83 19.48 -6.40 -3.11
CA ILE A 83 20.48 -5.33 -2.93
C ILE A 83 20.70 -5.05 -1.45
N THR A 84 19.62 -5.00 -0.68
CA THR A 84 19.68 -4.69 0.76
C THR A 84 20.15 -5.89 1.59
N GLY A 85 19.79 -7.11 1.19
CA GLY A 85 20.23 -8.34 1.87
C GLY A 85 21.76 -8.57 1.81
N ASN A 86 22.45 -8.04 0.81
CA ASN A 86 23.91 -8.13 0.69
C ASN A 86 24.66 -7.11 1.59
N GLY A 87 23.97 -6.28 2.34
CA GLY A 87 24.53 -5.35 3.33
C GLY A 87 25.39 -4.20 2.79
N LYS A 88 25.62 -4.12 1.47
CA LYS A 88 26.45 -3.08 0.84
C LYS A 88 25.75 -1.73 0.76
N ILE A 89 24.44 -1.71 0.62
CA ILE A 89 23.62 -0.50 0.51
C ILE A 89 22.52 -0.58 1.56
N LYS A 90 22.33 0.50 2.32
CA LYS A 90 21.20 0.60 3.27
C LYS A 90 19.86 0.60 2.51
N SER A 91 18.84 -0.04 3.10
CA SER A 91 17.51 -0.16 2.47
C SER A 91 16.92 1.16 2.01
N ASP A 92 17.03 2.21 2.84
CA ASP A 92 16.48 3.53 2.51
C ASP A 92 17.17 4.16 1.30
N ALA A 93 18.50 4.01 1.19
CA ALA A 93 19.25 4.52 0.04
C ALA A 93 18.91 3.76 -1.26
N ALA A 94 18.77 2.43 -1.19
CA ALA A 94 18.38 1.62 -2.34
C ALA A 94 16.95 1.97 -2.82
N ILE A 95 16.02 2.13 -1.89
CA ILE A 95 14.65 2.57 -2.18
C ILE A 95 14.66 3.95 -2.83
N ALA A 96 15.39 4.92 -2.27
CA ALA A 96 15.46 6.27 -2.79
C ALA A 96 16.03 6.32 -4.22
N MET A 97 17.08 5.55 -4.52
CA MET A 97 17.68 5.49 -5.85
C MET A 97 16.70 4.93 -6.90
N ILE A 98 16.06 3.81 -6.59
CA ILE A 98 15.11 3.17 -7.51
C ILE A 98 13.86 4.05 -7.69
N SER A 99 13.37 4.66 -6.61
CA SER A 99 12.26 5.60 -6.62
C SER A 99 12.53 6.79 -7.53
N ALA A 100 13.63 7.52 -7.28
CA ALA A 100 13.99 8.71 -8.06
C ALA A 100 14.23 8.38 -9.54
N GLY A 101 14.94 7.28 -9.82
CA GLY A 101 15.20 6.84 -11.20
C GLY A 101 13.92 6.49 -11.95
N SER A 102 13.02 5.73 -11.32
CA SER A 102 11.75 5.33 -11.94
C SER A 102 10.82 6.52 -12.16
N LEU A 103 10.75 7.43 -11.20
CA LEU A 103 9.98 8.67 -11.34
C LEU A 103 10.50 9.53 -12.49
N ALA A 104 11.83 9.70 -12.59
CA ALA A 104 12.45 10.46 -13.67
C ALA A 104 12.14 9.84 -15.05
N VAL A 105 12.28 8.53 -15.19
CA VAL A 105 11.92 7.82 -16.43
C VAL A 105 10.44 8.03 -16.77
N GLY A 106 9.55 7.88 -15.79
CA GLY A 106 8.11 8.09 -15.99
C GLY A 106 7.78 9.50 -16.48
N ILE A 107 8.38 10.54 -15.87
CA ILE A 107 8.18 11.94 -16.27
C ILE A 107 8.71 12.19 -17.68
N ILE A 108 9.91 11.70 -18.00
CA ILE A 108 10.49 11.85 -19.33
C ILE A 108 9.59 11.21 -20.40
N VAL A 109 9.18 9.96 -20.18
CA VAL A 109 8.31 9.24 -21.13
C VAL A 109 6.98 9.97 -21.32
N THR A 110 6.34 10.41 -20.22
CA THR A 110 5.09 11.16 -20.29
C THR A 110 5.26 12.47 -21.02
N SER A 111 6.34 13.20 -20.79
CA SER A 111 6.64 14.47 -21.46
C SER A 111 6.83 14.30 -22.97
N LEU A 112 7.48 13.21 -23.40
CA LEU A 112 7.76 12.94 -24.80
C LEU A 112 6.53 12.40 -25.59
N THR A 113 5.61 11.72 -24.91
CA THR A 113 4.50 11.03 -25.59
C THR A 113 3.19 11.79 -25.53
N THR A 114 2.84 12.37 -24.38
CA THR A 114 1.53 13.02 -24.17
C THR A 114 1.63 14.54 -24.05
N GLY A 115 2.83 15.11 -24.17
CA GLY A 115 3.04 16.55 -24.14
C GLY A 115 2.55 17.21 -22.84
N MET A 116 2.82 16.62 -21.68
CA MET A 116 2.39 17.07 -20.34
C MET A 116 0.86 17.18 -20.14
N THR A 117 0.05 16.68 -21.06
CA THR A 117 -1.42 16.68 -20.91
C THR A 117 -1.90 15.59 -19.94
N THR A 118 -1.08 14.58 -19.69
CA THR A 118 -1.38 13.59 -18.65
C THR A 118 -0.98 14.18 -17.31
N ASP A 119 -1.98 14.47 -16.51
CA ASP A 119 -1.81 15.08 -15.21
C ASP A 119 -1.08 14.10 -14.24
N VAL A 120 0.24 14.28 -14.10
CA VAL A 120 1.09 13.51 -13.17
C VAL A 120 0.52 13.61 -11.75
N SER A 121 -0.15 14.71 -11.43
CA SER A 121 -0.80 14.90 -10.13
C SER A 121 -1.93 13.90 -9.90
N SER A 122 -2.67 13.52 -10.95
CA SER A 122 -3.72 12.50 -10.82
C SER A 122 -3.17 11.12 -10.43
N TYR A 123 -1.97 10.76 -10.86
CA TYR A 123 -1.32 9.52 -10.42
C TYR A 123 -0.79 9.59 -8.99
N MET A 124 -0.33 10.76 -8.55
CA MET A 124 0.19 10.94 -7.17
C MET A 124 -0.94 10.98 -6.14
N PHE A 125 -2.04 11.67 -6.46
CA PHE A 125 -3.16 11.84 -5.52
C PHE A 125 -4.30 10.84 -5.75
N GLY A 126 -4.30 10.16 -6.88
CA GLY A 126 -5.31 9.19 -7.28
C GLY A 126 -6.66 9.84 -7.64
N SER A 127 -7.49 9.07 -8.29
CA SER A 127 -8.89 9.44 -8.53
C SER A 127 -9.78 8.24 -8.17
N ILE A 128 -10.08 8.10 -6.89
CA ILE A 128 -10.95 7.02 -6.38
C ILE A 128 -12.30 7.01 -7.12
N LEU A 129 -12.74 8.18 -7.59
CA LEU A 129 -14.02 8.36 -8.26
C LEU A 129 -14.01 7.94 -9.74
N ALA A 130 -12.84 7.84 -10.37
CA ALA A 130 -12.68 7.53 -11.80
C ALA A 130 -12.54 6.01 -12.09
N MET A 131 -12.82 5.15 -11.09
CA MET A 131 -12.63 3.70 -11.22
C MET A 131 -13.66 3.05 -12.14
N SER A 132 -13.20 2.29 -13.13
CA SER A 132 -14.05 1.43 -13.93
C SER A 132 -14.56 0.23 -13.12
N ARG A 133 -15.65 -0.38 -13.57
CA ARG A 133 -16.18 -1.61 -12.95
C ARG A 133 -15.17 -2.77 -13.06
N GLU A 134 -14.44 -2.84 -14.15
CA GLU A 134 -13.42 -3.86 -14.39
C GLU A 134 -12.23 -3.71 -13.45
N ASP A 135 -11.78 -2.47 -13.21
CA ASP A 135 -10.70 -2.19 -12.26
C ASP A 135 -11.06 -2.62 -10.84
N VAL A 136 -12.31 -2.41 -10.42
CA VAL A 136 -12.78 -2.83 -9.09
C VAL A 136 -12.81 -4.35 -8.96
N ILE A 137 -13.34 -5.05 -9.97
CA ILE A 137 -13.41 -6.53 -9.96
C ILE A 137 -11.99 -7.11 -9.93
N LEU A 138 -11.09 -6.62 -10.78
CA LEU A 138 -9.70 -7.07 -10.81
C LEU A 138 -9.00 -6.83 -9.45
N SER A 139 -9.18 -5.63 -8.91
CA SER A 139 -8.61 -5.28 -7.60
C SER A 139 -9.18 -6.12 -6.47
N ALA A 140 -10.49 -6.40 -6.49
CA ALA A 140 -11.11 -7.26 -5.49
C ALA A 140 -10.57 -8.69 -5.56
N VAL A 141 -10.49 -9.26 -6.76
CA VAL A 141 -9.95 -10.62 -6.95
C VAL A 141 -8.50 -10.71 -6.48
N LEU A 142 -7.64 -9.76 -6.92
CA LEU A 142 -6.23 -9.76 -6.52
C LEU A 142 -6.06 -9.50 -5.01
N SER A 143 -6.85 -8.60 -4.43
CA SER A 143 -6.82 -8.36 -2.97
C SER A 143 -7.24 -9.58 -2.18
N ILE A 144 -8.26 -10.31 -2.63
CA ILE A 144 -8.68 -11.57 -1.98
C ILE A 144 -7.55 -12.60 -2.06
N ILE A 145 -6.88 -12.73 -3.21
CA ILE A 145 -5.72 -13.63 -3.34
C ILE A 145 -4.60 -13.24 -2.37
N VAL A 146 -4.28 -11.94 -2.27
CA VAL A 146 -3.27 -11.42 -1.34
C VAL A 146 -3.65 -11.76 0.11
N LEU A 147 -4.90 -11.52 0.51
CA LEU A 147 -5.40 -11.83 1.85
C LEU A 147 -5.37 -13.33 2.14
N CYS A 148 -5.83 -14.15 1.22
CA CYS A 148 -5.79 -15.61 1.36
C CYS A 148 -4.36 -16.13 1.54
N LEU A 149 -3.42 -15.68 0.69
CA LEU A 149 -2.01 -16.07 0.80
C LEU A 149 -1.38 -15.57 2.10
N PHE A 150 -1.68 -14.34 2.52
CA PHE A 150 -1.20 -13.80 3.79
C PHE A 150 -1.70 -14.64 4.98
N VAL A 151 -2.99 -14.96 5.03
CA VAL A 151 -3.57 -15.77 6.11
C VAL A 151 -3.04 -17.21 6.09
N PHE A 152 -2.97 -17.82 4.91
CA PHE A 152 -2.44 -19.19 4.78
C PHE A 152 -0.97 -19.30 5.18
N CYS A 153 -0.16 -18.30 4.83
CA CYS A 153 1.26 -18.26 5.15
C CYS A 153 1.57 -17.56 6.48
N TYR A 154 0.56 -17.16 7.27
CA TYR A 154 0.69 -16.34 8.47
C TYR A 154 1.82 -16.77 9.41
N ASN A 155 1.87 -18.05 9.81
CA ASN A 155 2.87 -18.57 10.74
C ASN A 155 4.31 -18.49 10.18
N LYS A 156 4.46 -18.71 8.87
CA LYS A 156 5.77 -18.61 8.20
C LYS A 156 6.20 -17.16 8.02
N LEU A 157 5.25 -16.29 7.64
CA LEU A 157 5.48 -14.86 7.53
C LEU A 157 5.87 -14.26 8.89
N PHE A 158 5.21 -14.67 9.97
CA PHE A 158 5.58 -14.29 11.33
C PHE A 158 7.02 -14.69 11.65
N ALA A 159 7.39 -15.97 11.47
CA ALA A 159 8.73 -16.45 11.78
C ALA A 159 9.80 -15.68 10.98
N VAL A 160 9.60 -15.51 9.67
CA VAL A 160 10.54 -14.79 8.78
C VAL A 160 10.59 -13.28 9.07
N THR A 161 9.52 -12.70 9.64
CA THR A 161 9.49 -11.27 9.98
C THR A 161 10.28 -10.99 11.25
N PHE A 162 10.24 -11.87 12.25
CA PHE A 162 10.90 -11.65 13.55
C PHE A 162 12.33 -12.13 13.60
N ASP A 163 12.61 -13.33 13.11
CA ASP A 163 13.96 -13.92 13.16
C ASP A 163 14.19 -14.85 11.96
N GLU A 164 14.88 -14.33 10.96
CA GLU A 164 15.24 -15.08 9.77
C GLU A 164 16.19 -16.25 10.06
N ASN A 165 17.08 -16.13 11.05
CA ASN A 165 18.02 -17.19 11.40
C ASN A 165 17.31 -18.36 12.08
N PHE A 166 16.39 -18.04 13.02
CA PHE A 166 15.54 -19.04 13.64
C PHE A 166 14.64 -19.71 12.60
N ALA A 167 14.01 -18.94 11.70
CA ALA A 167 13.18 -19.49 10.64
C ALA A 167 13.96 -20.45 9.73
N LYS A 168 15.21 -20.13 9.37
CA LYS A 168 16.10 -21.02 8.62
C LYS A 168 16.42 -22.30 9.41
N ALA A 169 16.75 -22.17 10.70
CA ALA A 169 17.07 -23.30 11.56
C ALA A 169 15.88 -24.28 11.72
N THR A 170 14.64 -23.79 11.65
CA THR A 170 13.42 -24.61 11.68
C THR A 170 12.98 -25.14 10.31
N GLY A 171 13.82 -25.01 9.28
CA GLY A 171 13.57 -25.53 7.93
C GLY A 171 12.65 -24.67 7.06
N VAL A 172 12.36 -23.42 7.46
CA VAL A 172 11.57 -22.49 6.64
C VAL A 172 12.46 -21.89 5.55
N ASN A 173 12.01 -21.93 4.30
CA ASN A 173 12.69 -21.27 3.20
C ASN A 173 12.46 -19.74 3.28
N VAL A 174 13.35 -19.04 3.98
CA VAL A 174 13.26 -17.60 4.24
C VAL A 174 13.25 -16.78 2.95
N GLU A 175 14.05 -17.18 1.95
CA GLU A 175 14.13 -16.46 0.67
C GLU A 175 12.78 -16.50 -0.05
N LEU A 176 12.11 -17.65 -0.08
CA LEU A 176 10.79 -17.81 -0.69
C LEU A 176 9.74 -16.89 -0.03
N TYR A 177 9.71 -16.83 1.31
CA TYR A 177 8.73 -16.00 2.03
C TYR A 177 9.05 -14.50 1.94
N ASN A 178 10.32 -14.13 1.86
CA ASN A 178 10.72 -12.74 1.59
C ASN A 178 10.28 -12.31 0.19
N VAL A 179 10.48 -13.15 -0.83
CA VAL A 179 10.00 -12.90 -2.19
C VAL A 179 8.47 -12.86 -2.21
N LEU A 180 7.80 -13.74 -1.48
CA LEU A 180 6.33 -13.73 -1.36
C LEU A 180 5.83 -12.38 -0.80
N ILE A 181 6.39 -11.90 0.32
CA ILE A 181 6.04 -10.59 0.89
C ILE A 181 6.25 -9.49 -0.15
N ALA A 182 7.39 -9.50 -0.86
CA ALA A 182 7.70 -8.49 -1.87
C ALA A 182 6.69 -8.49 -3.01
N VAL A 183 6.32 -9.66 -3.54
CA VAL A 183 5.35 -9.78 -4.64
C VAL A 183 3.95 -9.38 -4.19
N LEU A 184 3.49 -9.83 -3.01
CA LEU A 184 2.19 -9.42 -2.47
C LEU A 184 2.13 -7.91 -2.24
N THR A 185 3.22 -7.32 -1.74
CA THR A 185 3.36 -5.87 -1.56
C THR A 185 3.32 -5.14 -2.90
N ALA A 186 4.05 -5.62 -3.89
CA ALA A 186 4.06 -5.03 -5.24
C ALA A 186 2.67 -5.01 -5.87
N VAL A 187 1.94 -6.13 -5.82
CA VAL A 187 0.56 -6.21 -6.31
C VAL A 187 -0.34 -5.21 -5.58
N THR A 188 -0.28 -5.16 -4.25
CA THR A 188 -1.08 -4.25 -3.43
C THR A 188 -0.77 -2.80 -3.75
N ILE A 189 0.51 -2.43 -3.93
CA ILE A 189 0.94 -1.07 -4.26
C ILE A 189 0.47 -0.67 -5.66
N VAL A 190 0.63 -1.52 -6.68
CA VAL A 190 0.20 -1.22 -8.05
C VAL A 190 -1.31 -0.97 -8.11
N LEU A 191 -2.10 -1.83 -7.46
CA LEU A 191 -3.54 -1.67 -7.37
C LEU A 191 -3.92 -0.40 -6.60
N GLY A 192 -3.32 -0.21 -5.42
CA GLY A 192 -3.61 0.93 -4.57
C GLY A 192 -3.21 2.26 -5.20
N MET A 193 -2.02 2.32 -5.83
CA MET A 193 -1.57 3.52 -6.52
C MET A 193 -2.50 3.92 -7.67
N ARG A 194 -2.93 2.97 -8.49
CA ARG A 194 -3.84 3.26 -9.60
C ARG A 194 -5.19 3.78 -9.12
N MET A 195 -5.71 3.24 -8.02
CA MET A 195 -7.05 3.56 -7.50
C MET A 195 -7.05 4.78 -6.59
N MET A 196 -6.03 4.92 -5.74
CA MET A 196 -6.04 5.85 -4.60
C MET A 196 -4.86 6.84 -4.63
N GLY A 197 -3.89 6.62 -5.51
CA GLY A 197 -2.66 7.40 -5.59
C GLY A 197 -1.53 6.92 -4.67
N ALA A 198 -0.31 7.37 -5.00
CA ALA A 198 0.91 6.99 -4.31
C ALA A 198 0.90 7.40 -2.82
N MET A 199 0.43 8.61 -2.53
CA MET A 199 0.41 9.16 -1.17
C MET A 199 -0.46 8.33 -0.22
N LEU A 200 -1.64 7.91 -0.67
CA LEU A 200 -2.56 7.17 0.19
C LEU A 200 -2.08 5.73 0.41
N ILE A 201 -1.59 5.03 -0.62
CA ILE A 201 -1.15 3.64 -0.45
C ILE A 201 0.07 3.54 0.48
N SER A 202 1.02 4.47 0.39
CA SER A 202 2.17 4.55 1.30
C SER A 202 1.74 4.80 2.74
N SER A 203 0.76 5.67 2.94
CA SER A 203 0.15 5.96 4.25
C SER A 203 -0.52 4.72 4.85
N LEU A 204 -1.30 3.98 4.07
CA LEU A 204 -2.02 2.78 4.52
C LEU A 204 -1.08 1.61 4.90
N ILE A 205 0.13 1.57 4.34
CA ILE A 205 1.16 0.60 4.74
C ILE A 205 1.78 1.00 6.09
N ILE A 206 2.07 2.28 6.30
CA ILE A 206 2.89 2.75 7.44
C ILE A 206 2.03 3.04 8.68
N PHE A 207 1.02 3.91 8.56
CA PHE A 207 0.29 4.44 9.72
C PHE A 207 -0.45 3.37 10.52
N PRO A 208 -1.26 2.46 9.92
CA PRO A 208 -1.97 1.46 10.71
C PRO A 208 -1.03 0.53 11.47
N ALA A 209 0.09 0.13 10.85
CA ALA A 209 1.11 -0.70 11.48
C ALA A 209 1.76 0.01 12.68
N LEU A 210 2.28 1.22 12.49
CA LEU A 210 2.89 2.00 13.58
C LEU A 210 1.90 2.36 14.68
N THR A 211 0.66 2.69 14.34
CA THR A 211 -0.42 2.98 15.29
C THR A 211 -0.68 1.79 16.20
N SER A 212 -0.82 0.61 15.62
CA SER A 212 -1.10 -0.64 16.36
C SER A 212 0.05 -1.06 17.24
N MET A 213 1.31 -0.90 16.80
CA MET A 213 2.51 -1.20 17.58
C MET A 213 2.66 -0.31 18.83
N ARG A 214 1.95 0.83 18.91
CA ARG A 214 1.94 1.68 20.12
C ARG A 214 1.27 1.01 21.31
N VAL A 215 0.24 0.21 21.06
CA VAL A 215 -0.62 -0.34 22.13
C VAL A 215 -0.49 -1.85 22.26
N PHE A 216 -0.35 -2.57 21.15
CA PHE A 216 -0.26 -4.02 21.12
C PHE A 216 1.19 -4.51 21.01
N LYS A 217 1.50 -5.59 21.76
CA LYS A 217 2.85 -6.18 21.79
C LYS A 217 2.93 -7.54 21.10
N SER A 218 1.80 -8.20 20.88
CA SER A 218 1.75 -9.48 20.15
C SER A 218 1.56 -9.24 18.66
N PHE A 219 2.16 -10.06 17.83
CA PHE A 219 2.05 -9.94 16.37
C PHE A 219 0.60 -10.04 15.89
N SER A 220 -0.16 -11.02 16.41
CA SER A 220 -1.59 -11.17 16.09
C SER A 220 -2.40 -9.94 16.50
N GLY A 221 -2.14 -9.39 17.70
CA GLY A 221 -2.79 -8.17 18.16
C GLY A 221 -2.48 -6.96 17.29
N VAL A 222 -1.22 -6.81 16.86
CA VAL A 222 -0.80 -5.73 15.96
C VAL A 222 -1.47 -5.88 14.59
N ILE A 223 -1.50 -7.08 14.01
CA ILE A 223 -2.15 -7.34 12.71
C ILE A 223 -3.64 -7.05 12.76
N LEU A 224 -4.35 -7.59 13.76
CA LEU A 224 -5.80 -7.37 13.89
C LEU A 224 -6.13 -5.89 14.09
N SER A 225 -5.37 -5.23 14.97
CA SER A 225 -5.53 -3.79 15.22
C SER A 225 -5.19 -2.96 13.98
N ALA A 226 -4.10 -3.28 13.26
CA ALA A 226 -3.73 -2.57 12.04
C ALA A 226 -4.80 -2.68 10.96
N GLY A 227 -5.34 -3.88 10.74
CA GLY A 227 -6.47 -4.10 9.82
C GLY A 227 -7.69 -3.28 10.22
N THR A 228 -8.07 -3.31 11.50
CA THR A 228 -9.22 -2.56 12.01
C THR A 228 -9.01 -1.04 11.87
N VAL A 229 -7.87 -0.52 12.28
CA VAL A 229 -7.52 0.90 12.18
C VAL A 229 -7.54 1.34 10.72
N SER A 230 -6.96 0.57 9.81
CA SER A 230 -6.92 0.88 8.38
C SER A 230 -8.32 0.99 7.78
N VAL A 231 -9.19 -0.01 8.04
CA VAL A 231 -10.57 -0.05 7.54
C VAL A 231 -11.39 1.13 8.10
N VAL A 232 -11.30 1.38 9.40
CA VAL A 232 -12.03 2.47 10.06
C VAL A 232 -11.56 3.83 9.57
N CYS A 233 -10.24 4.06 9.51
CA CYS A 233 -9.69 5.32 9.04
C CYS A 233 -9.99 5.56 7.56
N PHE A 234 -9.96 4.53 6.73
CA PHE A 234 -10.34 4.63 5.33
C PHE A 234 -11.80 5.03 5.17
N PHE A 235 -12.71 4.36 5.91
CA PHE A 235 -14.13 4.68 5.88
C PHE A 235 -14.41 6.12 6.33
N ILE A 236 -13.86 6.52 7.48
CA ILE A 236 -14.04 7.88 8.01
C ILE A 236 -13.47 8.92 7.03
N GLY A 237 -12.28 8.67 6.47
CA GLY A 237 -11.66 9.58 5.51
C GLY A 237 -12.48 9.74 4.23
N LEU A 238 -13.08 8.65 3.73
CA LEU A 238 -13.96 8.70 2.56
C LEU A 238 -15.26 9.50 2.87
N VAL A 239 -15.85 9.30 4.04
CA VAL A 239 -17.02 10.09 4.48
C VAL A 239 -16.69 11.59 4.58
N LEU A 240 -15.55 11.93 5.19
CA LEU A 240 -15.10 13.33 5.29
C LEU A 240 -14.83 13.93 3.90
N SER A 241 -14.24 13.16 3.00
CA SER A 241 -14.03 13.58 1.61
C SER A 241 -15.35 13.92 0.91
N TYR A 242 -16.37 13.10 1.10
CA TYR A 242 -17.70 13.33 0.54
C TYR A 242 -18.39 14.58 1.12
N VAL A 243 -18.35 14.72 2.46
CA VAL A 243 -19.03 15.84 3.17
C VAL A 243 -18.39 17.18 2.86
N TYR A 244 -17.05 17.24 2.84
CA TYR A 244 -16.31 18.50 2.68
C TYR A 244 -15.79 18.74 1.26
N SER A 245 -16.10 17.85 0.30
CA SER A 245 -15.63 17.94 -1.09
C SER A 245 -14.11 18.08 -1.21
N ILE A 246 -13.36 17.37 -0.35
CA ILE A 246 -11.88 17.37 -0.33
C ILE A 246 -11.30 16.10 -0.96
N PRO A 247 -10.04 16.09 -1.43
CA PRO A 247 -9.43 14.91 -2.01
C PRO A 247 -9.43 13.71 -1.06
N ALA A 248 -10.00 12.58 -1.50
CA ALA A 248 -10.21 11.41 -0.65
C ALA A 248 -8.89 10.83 -0.09
N GLY A 249 -7.83 10.79 -0.91
CA GLY A 249 -6.52 10.32 -0.47
C GLY A 249 -5.98 11.13 0.71
N ALA A 250 -5.97 12.45 0.59
CA ALA A 250 -5.49 13.35 1.64
C ALA A 250 -6.33 13.24 2.91
N SER A 251 -7.65 13.15 2.77
CA SER A 251 -8.58 12.98 3.89
C SER A 251 -8.27 11.72 4.71
N VAL A 252 -8.11 10.58 4.05
CA VAL A 252 -7.76 9.31 4.72
C VAL A 252 -6.41 9.39 5.41
N VAL A 253 -5.41 10.04 4.80
CA VAL A 253 -4.07 10.21 5.41
C VAL A 253 -4.16 11.03 6.70
N VAL A 254 -4.92 12.13 6.70
CA VAL A 254 -5.11 12.98 7.89
C VAL A 254 -5.83 12.21 9.00
N VAL A 255 -6.83 11.40 8.68
CA VAL A 255 -7.52 10.54 9.66
C VAL A 255 -6.56 9.50 10.25
N ASN A 256 -5.72 8.86 9.44
CA ASN A 256 -4.69 7.93 9.93
C ASN A 256 -3.66 8.62 10.84
N MET A 257 -3.25 9.84 10.50
CA MET A 257 -2.35 10.64 11.34
C MET A 257 -3.00 10.98 12.68
N GLY A 258 -4.29 11.34 12.68
CA GLY A 258 -5.07 11.56 13.90
C GLY A 258 -5.16 10.31 14.77
N ALA A 259 -5.45 9.14 14.17
CA ALA A 259 -5.47 7.86 14.86
C ALA A 259 -4.10 7.53 15.50
N PHE A 260 -3.01 7.76 14.77
CA PHE A 260 -1.66 7.59 15.32
C PHE A 260 -1.40 8.51 16.53
N GLY A 261 -1.84 9.76 16.48
CA GLY A 261 -1.78 10.70 17.61
C GLY A 261 -2.51 10.18 18.83
N ILE A 262 -3.77 9.74 18.66
CA ILE A 262 -4.60 9.18 19.74
C ILE A 262 -3.93 7.96 20.39
N PHE A 263 -3.46 6.99 19.61
CA PHE A 263 -2.80 5.79 20.12
C PHE A 263 -1.46 6.12 20.80
N SER A 264 -0.76 7.16 20.34
CA SER A 264 0.47 7.64 21.00
C SER A 264 0.19 8.23 22.38
N VAL A 265 -0.90 8.99 22.54
CA VAL A 265 -1.34 9.49 23.83
C VAL A 265 -1.75 8.34 24.76
N ILE A 266 -2.53 7.37 24.25
CA ILE A 266 -2.90 6.16 25.04
C ILE A 266 -1.65 5.43 25.53
N GLN A 267 -0.64 5.27 24.69
CA GLN A 267 0.64 4.66 25.05
C GLN A 267 1.34 5.44 26.17
N ALA A 268 1.38 6.78 26.07
CA ALA A 268 2.01 7.63 27.08
C ALA A 268 1.32 7.55 28.45
N VAL A 269 -0.02 7.48 28.45
CA VAL A 269 -0.81 7.32 29.70
C VAL A 269 -0.60 5.94 30.32
N ARG A 270 -0.53 4.87 29.51
CA ARG A 270 -0.31 3.49 30.01
C ARG A 270 1.12 3.23 30.53
N ARG A 271 2.09 4.08 30.18
CA ARG A 271 3.48 3.98 30.66
C ARG A 271 3.72 4.71 31.99
N ARG A 272 2.77 5.52 32.44
CA ARG A 272 2.75 6.13 33.76
C ARG A 272 2.02 5.22 34.75
#